data_4da011078e36e468af6fabb418724eef
#
_entry.id   4da011078e36e468af6fabb418724eef
#
_cell.length_a   1.000
_cell.length_b   1.000
_cell.length_c   1.000
_cell.angle_alpha   90.00
_cell.angle_beta   90.00
_cell.angle_gamma   90.00
#
_symmetry.space_group_name_H-M   'P 1'
#
loop_
_entity.id
_entity.type
_entity.pdbx_description
1 polymer ?
#
loop_
_entity_poly.entity_id
_entity_poly.type
_entity_poly.pdbx_seq_one_letter_code
_entity_poly.pdbx_strand_id
1 'polypeptide(L)'
;MCIRDSFILGSDPDADRVGIMVRTSDGEFKVLTGNQTGVLLLDYLIGAKQRTGKMPANPVALKTIVTTEMARKVAETNGLKCYDTFTGFKFLAEKKDKLENAGEGKVIFAYEESYGYMLGDYVRDKDAVTAALSLTEMAAWYAGQGMTLYDALLACYEKYGYYGEKTLNLVMPGLDGLKTVSYTHLRAHE
;
A
#
# COMPACT_ATOMS: atom_id res chain seq x y z
N MET A 1 -8.94 -10.60 -31.88
CA MET A 1 -8.83 -10.78 -30.41
C MET A 1 -8.90 -9.40 -29.82
N CYS A 2 -10.05 -9.00 -29.23
CA CYS A 2 -10.16 -7.71 -28.53
C CYS A 2 -9.59 -7.90 -27.13
N ILE A 3 -8.32 -7.60 -26.94
CA ILE A 3 -7.71 -7.51 -25.63
C ILE A 3 -8.19 -6.19 -25.05
N ARG A 4 -9.22 -6.24 -24.20
CA ARG A 4 -9.66 -5.11 -23.39
C ARG A 4 -8.96 -5.24 -22.05
N ASP A 5 -7.66 -4.99 -22.03
CA ASP A 5 -6.89 -4.99 -20.80
C ASP A 5 -7.37 -3.81 -19.94
N SER A 6 -7.89 -4.11 -18.75
CA SER A 6 -8.33 -3.09 -17.79
C SER A 6 -7.14 -2.56 -16.99
N PHE A 7 -6.11 -3.40 -16.80
CA PHE A 7 -4.87 -3.05 -16.14
C PHE A 7 -3.77 -4.09 -16.47
N ILE A 8 -2.54 -3.70 -16.23
CA ILE A 8 -1.35 -4.52 -16.42
C ILE A 8 -0.65 -4.66 -15.07
N LEU A 9 -0.26 -5.87 -14.72
CA LEU A 9 0.52 -6.20 -13.53
C LEU A 9 1.94 -6.55 -13.93
N GLY A 10 2.93 -6.07 -13.16
CA GLY A 10 4.33 -6.47 -13.28
C GLY A 10 4.93 -6.70 -11.89
N SER A 11 5.48 -7.89 -11.65
CA SER A 11 6.27 -8.18 -10.46
C SER A 11 7.77 -8.03 -10.76
N ASP A 12 8.56 -7.81 -9.72
CA ASP A 12 10.01 -7.93 -9.79
C ASP A 12 10.46 -9.42 -9.82
N PRO A 13 11.74 -9.70 -10.07
CA PRO A 13 12.21 -11.08 -10.28
C PRO A 13 12.08 -12.00 -9.06
N ASP A 14 12.13 -11.45 -7.83
CA ASP A 14 11.98 -12.19 -6.58
C ASP A 14 10.54 -12.23 -6.07
N ALA A 15 9.60 -11.64 -6.83
CA ALA A 15 8.15 -11.68 -6.61
C ALA A 15 7.71 -11.17 -5.22
N ASP A 16 8.41 -10.17 -4.69
CA ASP A 16 8.04 -9.51 -3.44
C ASP A 16 7.34 -8.16 -3.66
N ARG A 17 7.49 -7.54 -4.84
CA ARG A 17 6.87 -6.27 -5.25
C ARG A 17 6.02 -6.42 -6.50
N VAL A 18 4.95 -5.63 -6.59
CA VAL A 18 4.10 -5.57 -7.77
C VAL A 18 3.68 -4.15 -8.08
N GLY A 19 3.96 -3.72 -9.30
CA GLY A 19 3.48 -2.46 -9.86
C GLY A 19 2.30 -2.68 -10.80
N ILE A 20 1.48 -1.65 -10.97
CA ILE A 20 0.32 -1.70 -11.89
C ILE A 20 0.29 -0.49 -12.82
N MET A 21 -0.20 -0.76 -14.03
CA MET A 21 -0.59 0.25 -15.00
C MET A 21 -2.08 0.07 -15.26
N VAL A 22 -2.85 1.13 -15.12
CA VAL A 22 -4.30 1.10 -15.19
C VAL A 22 -4.80 1.86 -16.40
N ARG A 23 -5.89 1.39 -16.99
CA ARG A 23 -6.56 2.08 -18.09
C ARG A 23 -7.50 3.13 -17.53
N THR A 24 -7.42 4.34 -18.09
CA THR A 24 -8.32 5.45 -17.79
C THR A 24 -9.59 5.36 -18.64
N SER A 25 -10.61 6.12 -18.30
CA SER A 25 -11.90 6.14 -19.02
C SER A 25 -11.78 6.61 -20.48
N ASP A 26 -10.79 7.45 -20.80
CA ASP A 26 -10.44 7.88 -22.17
C ASP A 26 -9.58 6.86 -22.94
N GLY A 27 -9.23 5.75 -22.30
CA GLY A 27 -8.52 4.62 -22.91
C GLY A 27 -6.99 4.68 -22.83
N GLU A 28 -6.44 5.72 -22.21
CA GLU A 28 -5.01 5.81 -21.93
C GLU A 28 -4.57 4.87 -20.80
N PHE A 29 -3.28 4.55 -20.75
CA PHE A 29 -2.70 3.79 -19.65
C PHE A 29 -1.82 4.69 -18.78
N LYS A 30 -2.04 4.63 -17.46
CA LYS A 30 -1.25 5.35 -16.46
C LYS A 30 -0.63 4.40 -15.44
N VAL A 31 0.66 4.57 -15.19
CA VAL A 31 1.35 3.85 -14.09
C VAL A 31 0.92 4.47 -12.78
N LEU A 32 0.46 3.66 -11.84
CA LEU A 32 0.22 4.11 -10.47
C LEU A 32 1.49 3.96 -9.63
N THR A 33 1.75 4.94 -8.79
CA THR A 33 2.82 4.84 -7.79
C THR A 33 2.47 3.80 -6.73
N GLY A 34 3.48 3.33 -5.98
CA GLY A 34 3.24 2.43 -4.86
C GLY A 34 2.32 3.02 -3.80
N ASN A 35 2.42 4.34 -3.55
CA ASN A 35 1.52 5.06 -2.66
C ASN A 35 0.07 5.05 -3.17
N GLN A 36 -0.15 5.36 -4.42
CA GLN A 36 -1.49 5.36 -5.03
C GLN A 36 -2.12 3.96 -5.02
N THR A 37 -1.34 2.96 -5.40
CA THR A 37 -1.77 1.55 -5.38
C THR A 37 -2.07 1.09 -3.95
N GLY A 38 -1.22 1.42 -2.99
CA GLY A 38 -1.40 1.04 -1.60
C GLY A 38 -2.63 1.66 -0.95
N VAL A 39 -2.89 2.94 -1.21
CA VAL A 39 -4.09 3.64 -0.72
C VAL A 39 -5.36 3.03 -1.31
N LEU A 40 -5.38 2.79 -2.62
CA LEU A 40 -6.51 2.19 -3.31
C LEU A 40 -6.81 0.78 -2.80
N LEU A 41 -5.75 -0.02 -2.62
CA LEU A 41 -5.87 -1.38 -2.08
C LEU A 41 -6.33 -1.38 -0.62
N LEU A 42 -5.87 -0.44 0.21
CA LEU A 42 -6.31 -0.29 1.60
C LEU A 42 -7.81 0.05 1.69
N ASP A 43 -8.29 1.04 0.91
CA ASP A 43 -9.71 1.41 0.89
C ASP A 43 -10.58 0.24 0.42
N TYR A 44 -10.16 -0.46 -0.64
CA TYR A 44 -10.84 -1.65 -1.13
C TYR A 44 -10.93 -2.76 -0.08
N LEU A 45 -9.81 -3.10 0.58
CA LEU A 45 -9.76 -4.15 1.60
C LEU A 45 -10.64 -3.83 2.81
N ILE A 46 -10.65 -2.58 3.25
CA ILE A 46 -11.54 -2.12 4.33
C ILE A 46 -12.99 -2.36 3.91
N GLY A 47 -13.40 -1.86 2.75
CA GLY A 47 -14.75 -2.02 2.24
C GLY A 47 -15.14 -3.50 2.05
N ALA A 48 -14.25 -4.31 1.50
CA ALA A 48 -14.47 -5.74 1.30
C ALA A 48 -14.67 -6.48 2.64
N LYS A 49 -13.83 -6.20 3.64
CA LYS A 49 -13.96 -6.81 4.99
C LYS A 49 -15.23 -6.35 5.71
N GLN A 50 -15.63 -5.10 5.56
CA GLN A 50 -16.90 -4.59 6.10
C GLN A 50 -18.10 -5.29 5.46
N ARG A 51 -18.17 -5.35 4.12
CA ARG A 51 -19.27 -6.00 3.38
C ARG A 51 -19.41 -7.49 3.68
N THR A 52 -18.30 -8.17 3.93
CA THR A 52 -18.29 -9.63 4.21
C THR A 52 -18.38 -9.97 5.69
N GLY A 53 -18.45 -8.98 6.59
CA GLY A 53 -18.46 -9.20 8.04
C GLY A 53 -17.14 -9.77 8.60
N LYS A 54 -16.04 -9.65 7.84
CA LYS A 54 -14.70 -10.19 8.20
C LYS A 54 -13.77 -9.13 8.77
N MET A 55 -14.27 -7.94 9.12
CA MET A 55 -13.47 -6.93 9.78
C MET A 55 -13.17 -7.36 11.22
N PRO A 56 -11.89 -7.41 11.65
CA PRO A 56 -11.56 -7.72 13.05
C PRO A 56 -12.02 -6.61 13.99
N ALA A 57 -12.12 -6.91 15.29
CA ALA A 57 -12.60 -5.94 16.29
C ALA A 57 -11.70 -4.69 16.41
N ASN A 58 -10.39 -4.88 16.33
CA ASN A 58 -9.39 -3.81 16.42
C ASN A 58 -8.52 -3.83 15.15
N PRO A 59 -9.04 -3.35 14.00
CA PRO A 59 -8.30 -3.41 12.74
C PRO A 59 -7.16 -2.37 12.71
N VAL A 60 -6.04 -2.78 12.16
CA VAL A 60 -4.83 -1.96 12.06
C VAL A 60 -4.29 -1.96 10.64
N ALA A 61 -3.84 -0.79 10.20
CA ALA A 61 -3.00 -0.63 9.02
C ALA A 61 -1.58 -0.21 9.44
N LEU A 62 -0.58 -0.70 8.73
CA LEU A 62 0.81 -0.31 8.95
C LEU A 62 1.40 0.30 7.69
N LYS A 63 2.24 1.31 7.85
CA LYS A 63 3.00 1.93 6.78
C LYS A 63 4.39 2.36 7.25
N THR A 64 5.28 2.67 6.33
CA THR A 64 6.56 3.28 6.70
C THR A 64 6.42 4.80 6.85
N ILE A 65 7.37 5.43 7.54
CA ILE A 65 7.41 6.89 7.73
C ILE A 65 7.51 7.68 6.42
N VAL A 66 8.01 7.06 5.35
CA VAL A 66 8.13 7.67 4.01
C VAL A 66 6.93 7.36 3.10
N THR A 67 6.02 6.53 3.57
CA THR A 67 4.78 6.19 2.86
C THR A 67 3.71 7.26 3.10
N THR A 68 2.83 7.49 2.14
CA THR A 68 1.85 8.58 2.12
C THR A 68 1.00 8.70 3.39
N GLU A 69 0.79 9.92 3.86
CA GLU A 69 -0.16 10.21 4.93
C GLU A 69 -1.63 10.01 4.51
N MET A 70 -1.92 9.93 3.23
CA MET A 70 -3.24 9.56 2.75
C MET A 70 -3.69 8.19 3.27
N ALA A 71 -2.76 7.23 3.43
CA ALA A 71 -3.07 5.92 4.01
C ALA A 71 -3.56 6.02 5.46
N ARG A 72 -2.95 6.88 6.27
CA ARG A 72 -3.43 7.18 7.62
C ARG A 72 -4.84 7.75 7.58
N LYS A 73 -5.08 8.72 6.70
CA LYS A 73 -6.40 9.33 6.53
C LYS A 73 -7.47 8.30 6.15
N VAL A 74 -7.15 7.40 5.21
CA VAL A 74 -8.05 6.30 4.82
C VAL A 74 -8.34 5.39 6.01
N ALA A 75 -7.30 4.95 6.73
CA ALA A 75 -7.45 4.07 7.88
C ALA A 75 -8.32 4.70 8.98
N GLU A 76 -7.95 5.87 9.45
CA GLU A 76 -8.63 6.54 10.57
C GLU A 76 -10.07 6.94 10.24
N THR A 77 -10.35 7.40 9.01
CA THR A 77 -11.72 7.71 8.56
C THR A 77 -12.63 6.49 8.60
N ASN A 78 -12.07 5.29 8.43
CA ASN A 78 -12.80 4.02 8.47
C ASN A 78 -12.68 3.28 9.81
N GLY A 79 -12.20 3.94 10.87
CA GLY A 79 -12.13 3.38 12.23
C GLY A 79 -10.95 2.44 12.48
N LEU A 80 -9.93 2.43 11.61
CA LEU A 80 -8.70 1.68 11.83
C LEU A 80 -7.66 2.52 12.55
N LYS A 81 -6.83 1.87 13.36
CA LYS A 81 -5.57 2.47 13.81
C LYS A 81 -4.53 2.37 12.69
N CYS A 82 -3.73 3.42 12.52
CA CYS A 82 -2.61 3.43 11.58
C CYS A 82 -1.31 3.72 12.32
N TYR A 83 -0.32 2.86 12.16
CA TYR A 83 0.99 3.05 12.77
C TYR A 83 2.08 3.16 11.71
N ASP A 84 3.06 4.00 12.00
CA ASP A 84 4.28 4.14 11.22
C ASP A 84 5.38 3.26 11.77
N THR A 85 6.24 2.79 10.87
CA THR A 85 7.49 2.12 11.20
C THR A 85 8.65 2.75 10.42
N PHE A 86 9.88 2.40 10.77
CA PHE A 86 11.01 2.68 9.91
C PHE A 86 10.87 1.98 8.57
N THR A 87 11.62 2.45 7.58
CA THR A 87 11.71 1.83 6.26
C THR A 87 12.33 0.43 6.37
N GLY A 88 11.76 -0.49 5.62
CA GLY A 88 12.15 -1.90 5.63
C GLY A 88 11.09 -2.80 6.24
N PHE A 89 10.67 -3.80 5.47
CA PHE A 89 9.53 -4.65 5.80
C PHE A 89 9.69 -5.43 7.12
N LYS A 90 10.93 -5.69 7.55
CA LYS A 90 11.22 -6.27 8.87
C LYS A 90 10.59 -5.49 10.02
N PHE A 91 10.55 -4.15 9.94
CA PHE A 91 9.95 -3.31 10.98
C PHE A 91 8.42 -3.35 10.95
N LEU A 92 7.83 -3.45 9.76
CA LEU A 92 6.38 -3.66 9.60
C LEU A 92 5.97 -5.01 10.19
N ALA A 93 6.71 -6.08 9.88
CA ALA A 93 6.47 -7.42 10.41
C ALA A 93 6.66 -7.48 11.93
N GLU A 94 7.72 -6.87 12.46
CA GLU A 94 7.95 -6.79 13.90
C GLU A 94 6.82 -6.03 14.63
N LYS A 95 6.37 -4.90 14.07
CA LYS A 95 5.27 -4.13 14.63
C LYS A 95 3.96 -4.91 14.61
N LYS A 96 3.68 -5.63 13.51
CA LYS A 96 2.55 -6.54 13.41
C LYS A 96 2.56 -7.58 14.52
N ASP A 97 3.68 -8.30 14.67
CA ASP A 97 3.81 -9.34 15.71
C ASP A 97 3.61 -8.77 17.11
N LYS A 98 4.19 -7.61 17.42
CA LYS A 98 4.02 -6.94 18.72
C LYS A 98 2.55 -6.63 19.02
N LEU A 99 1.83 -6.03 18.07
CA LEU A 99 0.43 -5.66 18.23
C LEU A 99 -0.48 -6.89 18.38
N GLU A 100 -0.28 -7.91 17.55
CA GLU A 100 -1.12 -9.11 17.56
C GLU A 100 -0.85 -9.98 18.81
N ASN A 101 0.41 -10.16 19.21
CA ASN A 101 0.77 -10.89 20.42
C ASN A 101 0.29 -10.20 21.72
N ALA A 102 0.24 -8.88 21.72
CA ALA A 102 -0.31 -8.09 22.84
C ALA A 102 -1.85 -8.03 22.85
N GLY A 103 -2.52 -8.52 21.80
CA GLY A 103 -3.97 -8.39 21.65
C GLY A 103 -4.47 -6.97 21.40
N GLU A 104 -3.55 -6.05 21.01
CA GLU A 104 -3.87 -4.64 20.81
C GLU A 104 -4.53 -4.35 19.44
N GLY A 105 -4.42 -5.28 18.49
CA GLY A 105 -5.08 -5.16 17.21
C GLY A 105 -4.67 -6.25 16.21
N LYS A 106 -5.46 -6.38 15.14
CA LYS A 106 -5.18 -7.27 14.01
C LYS A 106 -4.79 -6.45 12.79
N VAL A 107 -3.59 -6.68 12.28
CA VAL A 107 -3.11 -5.99 11.07
C VAL A 107 -3.81 -6.59 9.86
N ILE A 108 -4.53 -5.75 9.13
CA ILE A 108 -5.23 -6.16 7.90
C ILE A 108 -4.47 -5.82 6.62
N PHE A 109 -3.55 -4.85 6.71
CA PHE A 109 -2.71 -4.40 5.60
C PHE A 109 -1.46 -3.70 6.11
N ALA A 110 -0.34 -4.00 5.48
CA ALA A 110 0.91 -3.26 5.66
C ALA A 110 1.59 -3.06 4.32
N TYR A 111 2.21 -1.89 4.10
CA TYR A 111 2.83 -1.61 2.83
C TYR A 111 3.93 -0.55 2.88
N GLU A 112 4.75 -0.54 1.84
CA GLU A 112 5.77 0.46 1.55
C GLU A 112 5.47 1.15 0.20
N GLU A 113 5.87 2.41 0.06
CA GLU A 113 5.75 3.19 -1.18
C GLU A 113 6.49 2.56 -2.36
N SER A 114 7.45 1.68 -2.07
CA SER A 114 8.26 0.93 -3.04
C SER A 114 7.58 -0.33 -3.60
N TYR A 115 6.25 -0.33 -3.68
CA TYR A 115 5.43 -1.40 -4.26
C TYR A 115 5.39 -2.71 -3.48
N GLY A 116 5.80 -2.71 -2.22
CA GLY A 116 5.75 -3.87 -1.33
C GLY A 116 4.47 -3.88 -0.49
N TYR A 117 3.71 -4.97 -0.54
CA TYR A 117 2.42 -5.11 0.16
C TYR A 117 2.34 -6.43 0.92
N MET A 118 1.76 -6.40 2.11
CA MET A 118 1.46 -7.57 2.94
C MET A 118 -0.02 -7.56 3.33
N LEU A 119 -0.76 -8.59 2.90
CA LEU A 119 -2.20 -8.68 3.06
C LEU A 119 -2.68 -9.84 3.96
N GLY A 120 -1.78 -10.72 4.36
CA GLY A 120 -2.13 -11.92 5.11
C GLY A 120 -1.11 -12.27 6.17
N ASP A 121 -1.26 -13.47 6.70
CA ASP A 121 -0.42 -14.02 7.77
C ASP A 121 0.55 -15.10 7.28
N TYR A 122 0.62 -15.34 5.96
CA TYR A 122 1.39 -16.46 5.37
C TYR A 122 2.89 -16.21 5.41
N VAL A 123 3.28 -14.95 5.18
CA VAL A 123 4.68 -14.51 5.20
C VAL A 123 4.83 -13.26 6.06
N ARG A 124 6.03 -13.05 6.58
CA ARG A 124 6.40 -11.85 7.36
C ARG A 124 7.20 -10.86 6.53
N ASP A 125 6.85 -10.77 5.27
CA ASP A 125 7.46 -9.87 4.30
C ASP A 125 6.43 -9.49 3.23
N LYS A 126 6.85 -8.71 2.26
CA LYS A 126 6.12 -8.36 1.05
C LYS A 126 5.81 -9.63 0.25
N ASP A 127 4.65 -9.67 -0.37
CA ASP A 127 4.25 -10.79 -1.22
C ASP A 127 3.50 -10.27 -2.44
N ALA A 128 4.17 -10.31 -3.60
CA ALA A 128 3.58 -9.87 -4.85
C ALA A 128 2.46 -10.79 -5.33
N VAL A 129 2.45 -12.07 -4.96
CA VAL A 129 1.42 -13.03 -5.41
C VAL A 129 0.08 -12.72 -4.77
N THR A 130 0.03 -12.58 -3.44
CA THR A 130 -1.21 -12.20 -2.75
C THR A 130 -1.64 -10.79 -3.08
N ALA A 131 -0.69 -9.88 -3.27
CA ALA A 131 -1.00 -8.52 -3.72
C ALA A 131 -1.59 -8.50 -5.13
N ALA A 132 -1.03 -9.24 -6.09
CA ALA A 132 -1.55 -9.37 -7.45
C ALA A 132 -2.96 -9.97 -7.48
N LEU A 133 -3.23 -11.00 -6.66
CA LEU A 133 -4.57 -11.57 -6.50
C LEU A 133 -5.56 -10.53 -6.00
N SER A 134 -5.21 -9.78 -4.95
CA SER A 134 -6.08 -8.77 -4.37
C SER A 134 -6.29 -7.56 -5.30
N LEU A 135 -5.26 -7.17 -6.06
CA LEU A 135 -5.37 -6.14 -7.09
C LEU A 135 -6.31 -6.58 -8.24
N THR A 136 -6.26 -7.85 -8.61
CA THR A 136 -7.15 -8.41 -9.63
C THR A 136 -8.60 -8.47 -9.13
N GLU A 137 -8.81 -8.90 -7.89
CA GLU A 137 -10.12 -8.90 -7.24
C GLU A 137 -10.69 -7.48 -7.14
N MET A 138 -9.89 -6.51 -6.73
CA MET A 138 -10.25 -5.10 -6.68
C MET A 138 -10.64 -4.56 -8.06
N ALA A 139 -9.86 -4.89 -9.11
CA ALA A 139 -10.17 -4.48 -10.48
C ALA A 139 -11.50 -5.05 -10.95
N ALA A 140 -11.76 -6.33 -10.69
CA ALA A 140 -13.03 -6.97 -11.01
C ALA A 140 -14.21 -6.35 -10.26
N TRP A 141 -14.01 -6.01 -8.98
CA TRP A 141 -15.02 -5.33 -8.15
C TRP A 141 -15.42 -3.97 -8.72
N TYR A 142 -14.45 -3.11 -9.05
CA TYR A 142 -14.75 -1.80 -9.61
C TYR A 142 -15.29 -1.88 -11.04
N ALA A 143 -14.78 -2.81 -11.85
CA ALA A 143 -15.35 -3.05 -13.19
C ALA A 143 -16.83 -3.46 -13.13
N GLY A 144 -17.23 -4.26 -12.13
CA GLY A 144 -18.63 -4.61 -11.88
C GLY A 144 -19.52 -3.41 -11.53
N GLN A 145 -18.93 -2.29 -11.15
CA GLN A 145 -19.60 -1.02 -10.87
C GLN A 145 -19.47 -0.01 -12.03
N GLY A 146 -18.87 -0.43 -13.15
CA GLY A 146 -18.64 0.44 -14.31
C GLY A 146 -17.49 1.44 -14.13
N MET A 147 -16.61 1.22 -13.16
CA MET A 147 -15.48 2.08 -12.85
C MET A 147 -14.15 1.43 -13.28
N THR A 148 -13.22 2.24 -13.76
CA THR A 148 -11.82 1.86 -13.88
C THR A 148 -11.12 1.98 -12.51
N LEU A 149 -9.94 1.36 -12.36
CA LEU A 149 -9.13 1.58 -11.15
C LEU A 149 -8.65 3.03 -11.02
N TYR A 150 -8.52 3.74 -12.13
CA TYR A 150 -8.18 5.18 -12.11
C TYR A 150 -9.35 6.01 -11.58
N ASP A 151 -10.58 5.71 -11.99
CA ASP A 151 -11.78 6.39 -11.46
C ASP A 151 -11.92 6.12 -9.95
N ALA A 152 -11.63 4.89 -9.51
CA ALA A 152 -11.62 4.56 -8.09
C ALA A 152 -10.57 5.35 -7.29
N LEU A 153 -9.39 5.58 -7.88
CA LEU A 153 -8.35 6.44 -7.27
C LEU A 153 -8.83 7.89 -7.16
N LEU A 154 -9.46 8.42 -8.20
CA LEU A 154 -10.04 9.78 -8.15
C LEU A 154 -11.13 9.88 -7.08
N ALA A 155 -11.98 8.88 -6.95
CA ALA A 155 -12.97 8.82 -5.87
C ALA A 155 -12.34 8.76 -4.47
N CYS A 156 -11.18 8.09 -4.32
CA CYS A 156 -10.41 8.14 -3.07
C CYS A 156 -9.91 9.56 -2.78
N TYR A 157 -9.44 10.30 -3.79
CA TYR A 157 -9.03 11.69 -3.61
C TYR A 157 -10.19 12.61 -3.22
N GLU A 158 -11.37 12.43 -3.78
CA GLU A 158 -12.58 13.16 -3.39
C GLU A 158 -12.99 12.84 -1.95
N LYS A 159 -12.91 11.58 -1.56
CA LYS A 159 -13.33 11.10 -0.23
C LYS A 159 -12.37 11.49 0.89
N TYR A 160 -11.06 11.42 0.65
CA TYR A 160 -10.04 11.53 1.69
C TYR A 160 -9.14 12.78 1.57
N GLY A 161 -9.23 13.47 0.45
CA GLY A 161 -8.36 14.59 0.08
C GLY A 161 -7.21 14.16 -0.85
N TYR A 162 -6.69 15.12 -1.59
CA TYR A 162 -5.54 14.91 -2.48
C TYR A 162 -4.23 15.13 -1.74
N TYR A 163 -3.35 14.14 -1.81
CA TYR A 163 -1.99 14.18 -1.25
C TYR A 163 -0.99 14.21 -2.40
N GLY A 164 -0.41 15.39 -2.64
CA GLY A 164 0.67 15.57 -3.62
C GLY A 164 2.00 15.15 -3.03
N GLU A 165 2.66 14.18 -3.62
CA GLU A 165 3.91 13.61 -3.14
C GLU A 165 4.98 13.64 -4.22
N LYS A 166 6.21 13.88 -3.79
CA LYS A 166 7.39 13.84 -4.66
C LYS A 166 8.54 13.14 -3.95
N THR A 167 9.04 12.07 -4.53
CA THR A 167 10.24 11.40 -4.02
C THR A 167 11.48 12.13 -4.52
N LEU A 168 12.35 12.51 -3.59
CA LEU A 168 13.66 13.05 -3.88
C LEU A 168 14.73 11.99 -3.58
N ASN A 169 15.36 11.46 -4.61
CA ASN A 169 16.44 10.47 -4.48
C ASN A 169 17.79 11.17 -4.46
N LEU A 170 18.47 11.12 -3.32
CA LEU A 170 19.83 11.61 -3.16
C LEU A 170 20.80 10.42 -3.14
N VAL A 171 21.64 10.32 -4.15
CA VAL A 171 22.65 9.27 -4.24
C VAL A 171 23.98 9.81 -3.71
N MET A 172 24.47 9.25 -2.64
CA MET A 172 25.76 9.58 -2.02
C MET A 172 26.69 8.37 -2.12
N PRO A 173 27.63 8.36 -3.07
CA PRO A 173 28.50 7.20 -3.29
C PRO A 173 29.59 7.06 -2.21
N GLY A 174 30.07 5.83 -2.02
CA GLY A 174 31.21 5.51 -1.16
C GLY A 174 30.89 5.43 0.34
N LEU A 175 31.94 5.18 1.13
CA LEU A 175 31.82 5.02 2.59
C LEU A 175 31.39 6.29 3.31
N ASP A 176 31.77 7.45 2.82
CA ASP A 176 31.37 8.73 3.41
C ASP A 176 29.88 9.01 3.19
N GLY A 177 29.33 8.63 2.03
CA GLY A 177 27.90 8.65 1.78
C GLY A 177 27.14 7.73 2.73
N LEU A 178 27.62 6.53 2.96
CA LEU A 178 27.02 5.58 3.91
C LEU A 178 26.98 6.14 5.34
N LYS A 179 28.06 6.75 5.81
CA LYS A 179 28.12 7.40 7.12
C LYS A 179 27.13 8.56 7.24
N THR A 180 27.03 9.39 6.20
CA THR A 180 26.11 10.53 6.16
C THR A 180 24.64 10.07 6.22
N VAL A 181 24.26 9.05 5.45
CA VAL A 181 22.90 8.50 5.46
C VAL A 181 22.55 7.87 6.82
N SER A 182 23.46 7.09 7.41
CA SER A 182 23.25 6.51 8.75
C SER A 182 23.03 7.59 9.80
N TYR A 183 23.81 8.67 9.76
CA TYR A 183 23.71 9.77 10.71
C TYR A 183 22.39 10.56 10.58
N THR A 184 21.93 10.83 9.35
CA THR A 184 20.67 11.53 9.11
C THR A 184 19.48 10.68 9.55
N HIS A 185 19.49 9.37 9.36
CA HIS A 185 18.46 8.48 9.86
C HIS A 185 18.38 8.45 11.40
N LEU A 186 19.52 8.41 12.09
CA LEU A 186 19.56 8.43 13.55
C LEU A 186 19.01 9.76 14.12
N ARG A 187 19.32 10.90 13.52
CA ARG A 187 18.83 12.21 13.98
C ARG A 187 17.37 12.49 13.68
N ALA A 188 16.79 11.88 12.68
CA ALA A 188 15.37 12.05 12.39
C ALA A 188 14.44 11.41 13.43
N HIS A 189 15.01 10.70 14.41
CA HIS A 189 14.28 9.92 15.43
C HIS A 189 14.59 10.33 16.87
N GLU A 190 15.42 11.38 17.09
CA GLU A 190 15.56 12.09 18.36
C GLU A 190 14.57 13.27 18.42
#